data_49cb91f63afaeda66bb13775b41030a6
#
_entry.id   49cb91f63afaeda66bb13775b41030a6
#
_cell.length_a   1.000
_cell.length_b   1.000
_cell.length_c   1.000
_cell.angle_alpha   90.00
_cell.angle_beta   90.00
_cell.angle_gamma   90.00
#
_symmetry.space_group_name_H-M   'P 1'
#
loop_
_entity.id
_entity.type
_entity.pdbx_description
1 polymer ?
#
loop_
_entity_poly.entity_id
_entity_poly.type
_entity_poly.pdbx_seq_one_letter_code
_entity_poly.pdbx_strand_id
1 'polypeptide(L)'
;MGRATYMAAKPTVVIVVDDNAGFLKSVVRLLSVHGFATRTFSSAEALLDGDAAQTAACLLLDIHLGGISGIELQRRLAGSGSTCPVIFMTAIEDDFTRQEAINAGCVAYLKKPFDPQMLLDAIAKAA
;
A
#
# COMPACT_ATOMS: atom_id res chain seq x y z
N MET A 1 -25.81 -22.10 -11.86
CA MET A 1 -25.86 -21.24 -11.92
C MET A 1 -25.18 -20.35 -11.09
N GLY A 2 -25.44 -19.64 -10.50
CA GLY A 2 -24.73 -18.63 -9.81
C GLY A 2 -23.50 -19.03 -9.09
N ARG A 3 -23.23 -20.26 -8.86
CA ARG A 3 -22.11 -20.63 -8.23
C ARG A 3 -20.90 -20.31 -8.89
N ALA A 4 -20.82 -20.32 -10.13
CA ALA A 4 -19.65 -19.97 -10.88
C ALA A 4 -19.15 -18.58 -10.47
N THR A 5 -20.04 -17.72 -10.07
CA THR A 5 -19.67 -16.38 -9.68
C THR A 5 -18.80 -16.37 -8.46
N TYR A 6 -19.10 -17.18 -7.48
CA TYR A 6 -18.27 -17.14 -6.37
C TYR A 6 -16.99 -17.82 -6.61
N MET A 7 -16.94 -18.82 -7.40
CA MET A 7 -15.74 -19.56 -7.70
C MET A 7 -14.71 -18.69 -8.39
N ALA A 8 -15.17 -17.71 -9.15
CA ALA A 8 -14.27 -16.83 -9.87
C ALA A 8 -13.74 -15.71 -9.00
N ALA A 9 -14.38 -15.44 -7.89
CA ALA A 9 -13.98 -14.30 -7.08
C ALA A 9 -12.75 -14.61 -6.25
N LYS A 10 -11.75 -13.73 -6.34
CA LYS A 10 -10.55 -13.81 -5.51
C LYS A 10 -10.56 -12.60 -4.58
N PRO A 11 -10.04 -12.73 -3.36
CA PRO A 11 -9.91 -11.58 -2.49
C PRO A 11 -9.03 -10.51 -3.13
N THR A 12 -9.40 -9.25 -2.94
CA THR A 12 -8.55 -8.14 -3.33
C THR A 12 -7.40 -8.06 -2.35
N VAL A 13 -6.19 -8.10 -2.87
CA VAL A 13 -4.98 -8.10 -2.04
C VAL A 13 -4.40 -6.71 -1.95
N VAL A 14 -4.23 -6.22 -0.73
CA VAL A 14 -3.56 -4.96 -0.44
C VAL A 14 -2.24 -5.29 0.25
N ILE A 15 -1.14 -4.77 -0.27
CA ILE A 15 0.16 -4.93 0.36
C ILE A 15 0.43 -3.70 1.22
N VAL A 16 0.88 -3.92 2.46
CA VAL A 16 1.19 -2.85 3.40
C VAL A 16 2.66 -2.96 3.79
N VAL A 17 3.41 -1.88 3.60
CA VAL A 17 4.83 -1.82 3.98
C VAL A 17 5.01 -0.75 5.03
N ASP A 18 5.38 -1.15 6.25
CA ASP A 18 5.56 -0.25 7.38
C ASP A 18 6.42 -0.98 8.41
N ASP A 19 7.36 -0.30 9.02
CA ASP A 19 8.24 -0.92 10.01
C ASP A 19 7.64 -0.97 11.42
N ASN A 20 6.46 -0.41 11.63
CA ASN A 20 5.78 -0.44 12.91
C ASN A 20 4.82 -1.63 12.96
N ALA A 21 5.18 -2.65 13.76
CA ALA A 21 4.39 -3.88 13.83
C ALA A 21 2.97 -3.65 14.36
N GLY A 22 2.81 -2.74 15.31
CA GLY A 22 1.48 -2.42 15.86
C GLY A 22 0.58 -1.79 14.81
N PHE A 23 1.14 -0.89 14.00
CA PHE A 23 0.40 -0.26 12.92
C PHE A 23 -0.02 -1.30 11.89
N LEU A 24 0.89 -2.20 11.51
CA LEU A 24 0.56 -3.26 10.56
C LEU A 24 -0.61 -4.12 11.05
N LYS A 25 -0.59 -4.50 12.33
CA LYS A 25 -1.68 -5.29 12.90
C LYS A 25 -3.01 -4.56 12.84
N SER A 26 -3.01 -3.27 13.13
CA SER A 26 -4.24 -2.47 13.10
C SER A 26 -4.80 -2.36 11.69
N VAL A 27 -3.95 -2.13 10.72
CA VAL A 27 -4.38 -2.01 9.32
C VAL A 27 -4.90 -3.34 8.79
N VAL A 28 -4.21 -4.45 9.11
CA VAL A 28 -4.65 -5.78 8.70
C VAL A 28 -6.05 -6.05 9.24
N ARG A 29 -6.27 -5.74 10.52
CA ARG A 29 -7.59 -5.95 11.13
C ARG A 29 -8.66 -5.14 10.43
N LEU A 30 -8.39 -3.87 10.19
CA LEU A 30 -9.32 -2.98 9.52
C LEU A 30 -9.67 -3.50 8.12
N LEU A 31 -8.67 -3.83 7.34
CA LEU A 31 -8.89 -4.28 5.96
C LEU A 31 -9.57 -5.64 5.90
N SER A 32 -9.22 -6.53 6.83
CA SER A 32 -9.84 -7.85 6.90
C SER A 32 -11.35 -7.76 7.14
N VAL A 33 -11.77 -6.85 8.04
CA VAL A 33 -13.19 -6.63 8.32
C VAL A 33 -13.93 -6.16 7.07
N HIS A 34 -13.23 -5.48 6.17
CA HIS A 34 -13.84 -4.97 4.93
C HIS A 34 -13.61 -5.89 3.73
N GLY A 35 -13.19 -7.12 3.96
CA GLY A 35 -13.12 -8.12 2.91
C GLY A 35 -11.82 -8.14 2.09
N PHE A 36 -10.81 -7.37 2.49
CA PHE A 36 -9.53 -7.37 1.80
C PHE A 36 -8.59 -8.42 2.37
N ALA A 37 -7.84 -9.08 1.49
CA ALA A 37 -6.70 -9.87 1.91
C ALA A 37 -5.50 -8.94 1.99
N THR A 38 -4.60 -9.18 2.94
CA THR A 38 -3.43 -8.33 3.12
C THR A 38 -2.15 -9.15 3.14
N ARG A 39 -1.08 -8.55 2.65
CA ARG A 39 0.28 -9.04 2.84
C ARG A 39 1.08 -7.89 3.43
N THR A 40 1.85 -8.15 4.45
CA THR A 40 2.59 -7.10 5.15
C THR A 40 4.09 -7.34 5.02
N PHE A 41 4.83 -6.24 4.91
CA PHE A 41 6.28 -6.27 4.87
C PHE A 41 6.79 -5.19 5.80
N SER A 42 7.85 -5.46 6.52
CA SER A 42 8.41 -4.51 7.48
C SER A 42 9.50 -3.63 6.89
N SER A 43 9.86 -3.86 5.63
CA SER A 43 10.87 -3.05 4.94
C SER A 43 10.62 -3.06 3.44
N ALA A 44 11.17 -2.06 2.76
CA ALA A 44 11.12 -1.99 1.31
C ALA A 44 11.90 -3.14 0.68
N GLU A 45 13.03 -3.48 1.28
CA GLU A 45 13.89 -4.56 0.80
C GLU A 45 13.15 -5.90 0.78
N ALA A 46 12.36 -6.17 1.82
CA ALA A 46 11.60 -7.40 1.90
C ALA A 46 10.57 -7.50 0.77
N LEU A 47 9.95 -6.40 0.39
CA LEU A 47 9.03 -6.39 -0.74
C LEU A 47 9.76 -6.59 -2.07
N LEU A 48 10.92 -5.97 -2.23
CA LEU A 48 11.68 -6.05 -3.47
C LEU A 48 12.29 -7.42 -3.72
N ASP A 49 12.45 -8.24 -2.67
CA ASP A 49 13.02 -9.59 -2.81
C ASP A 49 12.13 -10.56 -3.59
N GLY A 50 10.90 -10.19 -3.86
CA GLY A 50 9.99 -11.05 -4.60
C GLY A 50 9.21 -10.25 -5.62
N ASP A 51 8.15 -10.85 -6.14
CA ASP A 51 7.29 -10.23 -7.13
C ASP A 51 5.88 -10.00 -6.60
N ALA A 52 5.75 -9.86 -5.28
CA ALA A 52 4.43 -9.71 -4.64
C ALA A 52 3.64 -8.53 -5.19
N ALA A 53 4.32 -7.43 -5.53
CA ALA A 53 3.64 -6.24 -6.05
C ALA A 53 2.88 -6.51 -7.35
N GLN A 54 3.27 -7.53 -8.10
CA GLN A 54 2.61 -7.85 -9.37
C GLN A 54 1.20 -8.38 -9.20
N THR A 55 0.88 -8.90 -8.02
CA THR A 55 -0.43 -9.52 -7.77
C THR A 55 -1.33 -8.69 -6.87
N ALA A 56 -0.85 -7.56 -6.39
CA ALA A 56 -1.62 -6.72 -5.48
C ALA A 56 -2.50 -5.73 -6.24
N ALA A 57 -3.64 -5.40 -5.67
CA ALA A 57 -4.52 -4.37 -6.21
C ALA A 57 -3.96 -2.97 -5.92
N CYS A 58 -3.29 -2.81 -4.79
CA CYS A 58 -2.58 -1.56 -4.47
C CYS A 58 -1.55 -1.80 -3.39
N LEU A 59 -0.65 -0.84 -3.26
CA LEU A 59 0.41 -0.83 -2.27
C LEU A 59 0.18 0.33 -1.31
N LEU A 60 0.31 0.05 -0.01
CA LEU A 60 0.23 1.03 1.04
C LEU A 60 1.62 1.16 1.61
N LEU A 61 2.30 2.24 1.31
CA LEU A 61 3.72 2.40 1.62
C LEU A 61 3.97 3.54 2.61
N ASP A 62 4.57 3.20 3.75
CA ASP A 62 5.11 4.23 4.64
C ASP A 62 6.30 4.89 3.96
N ILE A 63 6.36 6.21 3.99
CA ILE A 63 7.47 6.95 3.38
C ILE A 63 8.75 6.75 4.20
N HIS A 64 8.65 6.77 5.53
CA HIS A 64 9.81 6.73 6.40
C HIS A 64 10.07 5.32 6.91
N LEU A 65 10.74 4.53 6.09
CA LEU A 65 11.18 3.19 6.43
C LEU A 65 12.67 3.23 6.81
N GLY A 66 13.13 2.25 7.58
CA GLY A 66 14.51 2.22 8.11
C GLY A 66 15.49 1.83 7.05
N GLY A 67 15.49 1.78 5.95
CA GLY A 67 16.43 1.50 4.87
C GLY A 67 16.02 2.29 3.65
N ILE A 68 15.65 1.61 2.58
CA ILE A 68 15.10 2.28 1.41
C ILE A 68 13.77 2.90 1.80
N SER A 69 13.56 4.17 1.46
CA SER A 69 12.31 4.87 1.77
C SER A 69 11.16 4.35 0.90
N GLY A 70 9.92 4.64 1.32
CA GLY A 70 8.75 4.27 0.53
C GLY A 70 8.75 4.95 -0.84
N ILE A 71 9.24 6.17 -0.92
CA ILE A 71 9.31 6.89 -2.21
C ILE A 71 10.33 6.23 -3.14
N GLU A 72 11.49 5.87 -2.61
CA GLU A 72 12.50 5.17 -3.41
C GLU A 72 12.01 3.78 -3.83
N LEU A 73 11.30 3.09 -2.95
CA LEU A 73 10.67 1.82 -3.28
C LEU A 73 9.74 1.98 -4.49
N GLN A 74 8.90 2.99 -4.48
CA GLN A 74 7.99 3.24 -5.60
C GLN A 74 8.75 3.54 -6.88
N ARG A 75 9.82 4.33 -6.79
CA ARG A 75 10.64 4.63 -7.97
C ARG A 75 11.22 3.36 -8.57
N ARG A 76 11.70 2.44 -7.74
CA ARG A 76 12.27 1.18 -8.20
C ARG A 76 11.22 0.27 -8.81
N LEU A 77 10.04 0.20 -8.20
CA LEU A 77 8.95 -0.60 -8.72
C LEU A 77 8.50 -0.08 -10.08
N ALA A 78 8.30 1.23 -10.20
CA ALA A 78 7.90 1.84 -11.46
C ALA A 78 8.98 1.64 -12.53
N GLY A 79 10.24 1.76 -12.16
CA GLY A 79 11.36 1.53 -13.07
C GLY A 79 11.45 0.09 -13.56
N SER A 80 10.90 -0.85 -12.80
CA SER A 80 10.84 -2.26 -13.18
C SER A 80 9.56 -2.62 -13.93
N GLY A 81 8.74 -1.63 -14.25
CA GLY A 81 7.51 -1.86 -15.01
C GLY A 81 6.26 -2.06 -14.19
N SER A 82 6.32 -1.89 -12.87
CA SER A 82 5.12 -2.05 -12.04
C SER A 82 4.12 -0.94 -12.33
N THR A 83 2.87 -1.32 -12.51
CA THR A 83 1.76 -0.38 -12.67
C THR A 83 0.83 -0.43 -11.45
N CYS A 84 1.24 -1.12 -10.39
CA CYS A 84 0.42 -1.24 -9.20
C CYS A 84 0.21 0.13 -8.56
N PRO A 85 -1.03 0.52 -8.28
CA PRO A 85 -1.31 1.82 -7.65
C PRO A 85 -0.69 1.91 -6.26
N VAL A 86 -0.21 3.09 -5.90
CA VAL A 86 0.47 3.32 -4.63
C VAL A 86 -0.26 4.37 -3.82
N ILE A 87 -0.43 4.09 -2.54
CA ILE A 87 -0.91 5.03 -1.53
C ILE A 87 0.24 5.23 -0.56
N PHE A 88 0.72 6.46 -0.42
CA PHE A 88 1.75 6.77 0.56
C PHE A 88 1.15 7.14 1.90
N MET A 89 1.85 6.77 2.97
CA MET A 89 1.49 7.15 4.34
C MET A 89 2.70 7.82 4.98
N THR A 90 2.48 8.82 5.80
CA THR A 90 3.57 9.46 6.54
C THR A 90 3.10 10.03 7.86
N ALA A 91 3.94 9.93 8.89
CA ALA A 91 3.72 10.62 10.17
C ALA A 91 4.24 12.04 10.12
N ILE A 92 5.12 12.35 9.16
CA ILE A 92 5.75 13.65 9.01
C ILE A 92 5.30 14.26 7.69
N GLU A 93 4.68 15.43 7.76
CA GLU A 93 4.18 16.10 6.58
C GLU A 93 4.96 17.39 6.34
N ASP A 94 5.68 17.45 5.23
CA ASP A 94 6.34 18.66 4.76
C ASP A 94 6.19 18.76 3.24
N ASP A 95 6.30 19.97 2.72
CA ASP A 95 6.02 20.23 1.31
C ASP A 95 6.99 19.53 0.39
N PHE A 96 8.24 19.43 0.78
CA PHE A 96 9.26 18.78 -0.05
C PHE A 96 8.97 17.29 -0.22
N THR A 97 8.73 16.59 0.88
CA THR A 97 8.43 15.17 0.87
C THR A 97 7.14 14.88 0.11
N ARG A 98 6.13 15.73 0.33
CA ARG A 98 4.86 15.57 -0.37
C ARG A 98 5.05 15.71 -1.88
N GLN A 99 5.84 16.69 -2.31
CA GLN A 99 6.08 16.89 -3.73
C GLN A 99 6.87 15.72 -4.33
N GLU A 100 7.83 15.18 -3.58
CA GLU A 100 8.56 13.99 -4.02
C GLU A 100 7.64 12.79 -4.18
N ALA A 101 6.71 12.61 -3.25
CA ALA A 101 5.75 11.51 -3.32
C ALA A 101 4.85 11.64 -4.55
N ILE A 102 4.37 12.84 -4.83
CA ILE A 102 3.54 13.10 -5.99
C ILE A 102 4.33 12.83 -7.27
N ASN A 103 5.59 13.28 -7.34
CA ASN A 103 6.44 13.08 -8.50
C ASN A 103 6.79 11.61 -8.74
N ALA A 104 6.89 10.82 -7.67
CA ALA A 104 7.14 9.38 -7.79
C ALA A 104 5.92 8.63 -8.31
N GLY A 105 4.75 9.22 -8.20
CA GLY A 105 3.48 8.64 -8.65
C GLY A 105 2.73 7.97 -7.52
N CYS A 106 1.55 8.48 -7.20
CA CYS A 106 0.68 7.85 -6.21
C CYS A 106 -0.77 8.24 -6.51
N VAL A 107 -1.71 7.42 -6.03
CA VAL A 107 -3.13 7.73 -6.16
C VAL A 107 -3.65 8.47 -4.94
N ALA A 108 -2.95 8.38 -3.82
CA ALA A 108 -3.31 9.08 -2.60
C ALA A 108 -2.11 9.23 -1.68
N TYR A 109 -2.19 10.19 -0.78
CA TYR A 109 -1.15 10.52 0.18
C TYR A 109 -1.87 10.77 1.51
N LEU A 110 -1.60 9.93 2.51
CA LEU A 110 -2.29 9.97 3.79
C LEU A 110 -1.34 10.36 4.92
N LYS A 111 -1.75 11.31 5.74
CA LYS A 111 -0.99 11.68 6.92
C LYS A 111 -1.47 10.84 8.10
N LYS A 112 -0.53 10.25 8.84
CA LYS A 112 -0.84 9.49 10.06
C LYS A 112 -0.99 10.45 11.24
N PRO A 113 -1.91 10.19 12.16
CA PRO A 113 -2.94 9.18 12.07
C PRO A 113 -4.05 9.61 11.12
N PHE A 114 -4.58 8.68 10.36
CA PHE A 114 -5.69 8.98 9.45
C PHE A 114 -6.94 8.24 9.89
N ASP A 115 -8.08 8.78 9.49
CA ASP A 115 -9.36 8.16 9.73
C ASP A 115 -9.44 6.88 8.89
N PRO A 116 -9.95 5.76 9.44
CA PRO A 116 -10.14 4.54 8.66
C PRO A 116 -10.87 4.74 7.34
N GLN A 117 -11.84 5.64 7.31
CA GLN A 117 -12.59 5.90 6.08
C GLN A 117 -11.70 6.51 5.00
N MET A 118 -10.73 7.34 5.38
CA MET A 118 -9.80 7.92 4.42
C MET A 118 -8.97 6.83 3.74
N LEU A 119 -8.55 5.81 4.49
CA LEU A 119 -7.84 4.68 3.91
C LEU A 119 -8.72 3.89 2.97
N LEU A 120 -9.94 3.59 3.39
CA LEU A 120 -10.87 2.83 2.55
C LEU A 120 -11.21 3.57 1.26
N ASP A 121 -11.38 4.89 1.34
CA ASP A 121 -11.63 5.72 0.16
C ASP A 121 -10.42 5.72 -0.78
N ALA A 122 -9.21 5.77 -0.24
CA ALA A 122 -8.00 5.73 -1.04
C ALA A 122 -7.86 4.38 -1.76
N ILE A 123 -8.17 3.29 -1.09
CA ILE A 123 -8.12 1.96 -1.70
C ILE A 123 -9.18 1.84 -2.80
N ALA A 124 -10.38 2.36 -2.58
CA ALA A 124 -11.42 2.35 -3.59
C ALA A 124 -11.01 3.14 -4.83
N LYS A 125 -10.28 4.24 -4.63
CA LYS A 125 -9.79 5.06 -5.73
C LYS A 125 -8.69 4.33 -6.51
N ALA A 126 -7.89 3.51 -5.82
CA ALA A 126 -6.79 2.77 -6.42
C ALA A 126 -7.28 1.54 -7.19
N ALA A 127 -8.32 0.91 -6.73
CA ALA A 127 -8.81 -0.37 -7.27
C ALA A 127 -9.60 -0.25 -8.59
#